data_844e5e9794755cf4781386f5d94a3fee
#
_entry.id   844e5e9794755cf4781386f5d94a3fee
#
_cell.length_a   1.000
_cell.length_b   1.000
_cell.length_c   1.000
_cell.angle_alpha   90.00
_cell.angle_beta   90.00
_cell.angle_gamma   90.00
#
_symmetry.space_group_name_H-M   'P 1'
#
loop_
_entity.id
_entity.type
_entity.pdbx_description
1 polymer ?
#
loop_
_entity_poly.entity_id
_entity_poly.type
_entity_poly.pdbx_seq_one_letter_code
_entity_poly.pdbx_strand_id
1 'polypeptide(L)'
;FPRPPGYDPRRFALLARYLREAERRGMTLGMKQMMIVSPMPNQKTDINNSGPISTDYIGGSWNYPEADYATREKIWNEHVHYVQGFLYFLANDPAVPDRLRNEINEWGLAKDEFTDTNHWPHQLYVREARRMIGENVMVQADLQTHRTKSDSIGMGSYNSDSHHVQRIPTPEGTVVNEGDMQVPVRPYEISYSAMTPKAEECENLLVPVCFSASHVAYSSLRMEPQYMIFGHAAGLAAAQAIHSHVPVQQIDIPKLQEKLRAQNAV
;
A
#
# COMPACT_ATOMS: atom_id res chain seq x y z
N PHE A 1 9.64 -22.99 0.50
CA PHE A 1 10.08 -21.76 -0.19
C PHE A 1 11.52 -21.95 -0.69
N PRO A 2 11.83 -21.61 -1.95
CA PRO A 2 13.17 -21.77 -2.51
C PRO A 2 14.15 -20.76 -1.89
N ARG A 3 15.43 -21.14 -1.83
CA ARG A 3 16.49 -20.23 -1.39
C ARG A 3 16.74 -19.17 -2.47
N PRO A 4 16.57 -17.85 -2.13
CA PRO A 4 16.80 -16.81 -3.13
C PRO A 4 18.30 -16.63 -3.43
N PRO A 5 18.65 -16.09 -4.62
CA PRO A 5 20.02 -15.72 -4.95
C PRO A 5 20.61 -14.76 -3.92
N GLY A 6 21.88 -14.93 -3.55
CA GLY A 6 22.56 -14.05 -2.60
C GLY A 6 22.02 -14.09 -1.17
N TYR A 7 21.24 -15.10 -0.79
CA TYR A 7 20.71 -15.25 0.56
C TYR A 7 21.81 -15.22 1.62
N ASP A 8 21.65 -14.29 2.57
CA ASP A 8 22.52 -14.17 3.74
C ASP A 8 21.65 -14.18 5.02
N PRO A 9 21.76 -15.21 5.89
CA PRO A 9 20.98 -15.29 7.12
C PRO A 9 21.25 -14.13 8.09
N ARG A 10 22.41 -13.47 7.98
CA ARG A 10 22.75 -12.32 8.81
C ARG A 10 21.78 -11.13 8.63
N ARG A 11 21.14 -11.01 7.47
CA ARG A 11 20.07 -10.00 7.25
C ARG A 11 18.89 -10.18 8.20
N PHE A 12 18.69 -11.39 8.73
CA PHE A 12 17.60 -11.75 9.63
C PHE A 12 18.07 -11.91 11.08
N ALA A 13 19.27 -11.39 11.43
CA ALA A 13 19.82 -11.49 12.78
C ALA A 13 18.89 -10.86 13.86
N LEU A 14 18.20 -9.77 13.51
CA LEU A 14 17.22 -9.14 14.41
C LEU A 14 16.01 -10.06 14.62
N LEU A 15 15.52 -10.70 13.58
CA LEU A 15 14.45 -11.70 13.66
C LEU A 15 14.87 -12.89 14.54
N ALA A 16 16.07 -13.44 14.33
CA ALA A 16 16.60 -14.51 15.16
C ALA A 16 16.69 -14.13 16.65
N ARG A 17 17.06 -12.88 16.97
CA ARG A 17 17.07 -12.37 18.34
C ARG A 17 15.67 -12.26 18.92
N TYR A 18 14.72 -11.73 18.14
CA TYR A 18 13.33 -11.64 18.54
C TYR A 18 12.74 -13.02 18.84
N LEU A 19 12.93 -14.00 17.96
CA LEU A 19 12.41 -15.36 18.13
C LEU A 19 12.94 -16.02 19.40
N ARG A 20 14.25 -15.92 19.64
CA ARG A 20 14.89 -16.45 20.87
C ARG A 20 14.35 -15.78 22.15
N GLU A 21 14.16 -14.47 22.13
CA GLU A 21 13.63 -13.75 23.30
C GLU A 21 12.17 -14.06 23.53
N ALA A 22 11.38 -14.19 22.49
CA ALA A 22 9.98 -14.59 22.59
C ALA A 22 9.83 -16.00 23.17
N GLU A 23 10.64 -16.95 22.71
CA GLU A 23 10.70 -18.30 23.25
C GLU A 23 11.13 -18.32 24.73
N ARG A 24 12.18 -17.57 25.10
CA ARG A 24 12.62 -17.40 26.49
C ARG A 24 11.53 -16.86 27.40
N ARG A 25 10.61 -16.02 26.87
CA ARG A 25 9.44 -15.48 27.58
C ARG A 25 8.24 -16.43 27.57
N GLY A 26 8.38 -17.61 27.01
CA GLY A 26 7.27 -18.59 26.93
C GLY A 26 6.19 -18.22 25.92
N MET A 27 6.48 -17.31 24.98
CA MET A 27 5.52 -16.95 23.93
C MET A 27 5.41 -18.08 22.91
N THR A 28 4.20 -18.48 22.59
CA THR A 28 3.95 -19.42 21.50
C THR A 28 3.93 -18.66 20.18
N LEU A 29 4.94 -18.87 19.35
CA LEU A 29 5.06 -18.26 18.03
C LEU A 29 4.49 -19.18 16.95
N GLY A 30 3.71 -18.62 16.05
CA GLY A 30 3.20 -19.24 14.84
C GLY A 30 3.25 -18.25 13.68
N MET A 31 2.82 -18.67 12.49
CA MET A 31 2.83 -17.85 11.28
C MET A 31 2.11 -16.50 11.45
N LYS A 32 0.98 -16.50 12.19
CA LYS A 32 0.17 -15.29 12.44
C LYS A 32 0.88 -14.19 13.24
N GLN A 33 1.93 -14.51 13.99
CA GLN A 33 2.77 -13.53 14.68
C GLN A 33 3.85 -12.93 13.76
N MET A 34 4.08 -13.56 12.61
CA MET A 34 5.09 -13.12 11.63
C MET A 34 4.47 -12.38 10.45
N MET A 35 3.22 -12.73 10.09
CA MET A 35 2.51 -12.14 8.96
C MET A 35 0.99 -12.36 9.12
N ILE A 36 0.18 -11.48 8.53
CA ILE A 36 -1.25 -11.71 8.38
C ILE A 36 -1.44 -12.72 7.24
N VAL A 37 -2.25 -13.72 7.46
CA VAL A 37 -2.60 -14.75 6.47
C VAL A 37 -4.11 -14.73 6.29
N SER A 38 -4.57 -14.21 5.16
CA SER A 38 -6.00 -14.13 4.82
C SER A 38 -6.34 -15.25 3.83
N PRO A 39 -7.19 -16.21 4.20
CA PRO A 39 -7.58 -17.30 3.30
C PRO A 39 -8.29 -16.76 2.05
N MET A 40 -7.88 -17.26 0.89
CA MET A 40 -8.45 -16.95 -0.41
C MET A 40 -8.99 -18.24 -1.06
N PRO A 41 -9.86 -18.16 -2.07
CA PRO A 41 -10.30 -19.35 -2.82
C PRO A 41 -9.13 -20.17 -3.37
N ASN A 42 -9.38 -21.46 -3.60
CA ASN A 42 -8.41 -22.41 -4.17
C ASN A 42 -7.16 -22.65 -3.31
N GLN A 43 -7.31 -22.62 -1.98
CA GLN A 43 -6.23 -22.84 -1.01
C GLN A 43 -5.07 -21.82 -1.13
N LYS A 44 -5.38 -20.63 -1.59
CA LYS A 44 -4.44 -19.51 -1.65
C LYS A 44 -4.58 -18.61 -0.43
N THR A 45 -3.65 -17.68 -0.28
CA THR A 45 -3.69 -16.67 0.77
C THR A 45 -3.27 -15.31 0.22
N ASP A 46 -3.86 -14.26 0.77
CA ASP A 46 -3.22 -12.95 0.81
C ASP A 46 -2.29 -12.89 2.02
N ILE A 47 -1.04 -12.50 1.80
CA ILE A 47 -0.04 -12.33 2.86
C ILE A 47 0.22 -10.85 3.05
N ASN A 48 -0.03 -10.35 4.27
CA ASN A 48 0.22 -8.97 4.63
C ASN A 48 1.20 -8.87 5.81
N ASN A 49 1.71 -7.65 6.06
CA ASN A 49 2.68 -7.40 7.11
C ASN A 49 2.09 -7.65 8.50
N SER A 50 2.90 -8.19 9.38
CA SER A 50 2.64 -8.27 10.82
C SER A 50 3.93 -8.51 11.60
N GLY A 51 3.89 -8.28 12.90
CA GLY A 51 5.00 -8.51 13.81
C GLY A 51 6.13 -7.47 13.67
N PRO A 52 7.16 -7.59 14.52
CA PRO A 52 8.18 -6.56 14.65
C PRO A 52 9.17 -6.49 13.49
N ILE A 53 9.31 -7.58 12.70
CA ILE A 53 10.23 -7.63 11.56
C ILE A 53 9.50 -7.44 10.24
N SER A 54 8.33 -8.07 10.10
CA SER A 54 7.42 -7.85 8.96
C SER A 54 7.91 -8.39 7.61
N THR A 55 6.95 -8.67 6.73
CA THR A 55 7.17 -8.89 5.29
C THR A 55 7.48 -7.57 4.55
N ASP A 56 7.21 -6.42 5.16
CA ASP A 56 7.64 -5.13 4.62
C ASP A 56 9.16 -4.97 4.73
N TYR A 57 9.81 -4.63 3.62
CA TYR A 57 11.22 -4.22 3.65
C TYR A 57 11.30 -2.76 4.08
N ILE A 58 11.19 -2.52 5.40
CA ILE A 58 11.07 -1.20 6.01
C ILE A 58 12.26 -0.32 5.61
N GLY A 59 11.98 0.84 5.02
CA GLY A 59 12.96 1.81 4.52
C GLY A 59 13.55 1.47 3.14
N GLY A 60 13.26 0.30 2.57
CA GLY A 60 13.85 -0.14 1.29
C GLY A 60 13.38 0.65 0.07
N SER A 61 12.25 1.35 0.14
CA SER A 61 11.63 2.05 -1.00
C SER A 61 11.81 3.58 -0.99
N TRP A 62 12.53 4.16 -0.04
CA TRP A 62 12.63 5.62 0.11
C TRP A 62 13.08 6.34 -1.16
N ASN A 63 14.07 5.79 -1.84
CA ASN A 63 14.60 6.41 -3.07
C ASN A 63 13.81 6.04 -4.33
N TYR A 64 12.83 5.13 -4.25
CA TYR A 64 12.11 4.64 -5.42
C TYR A 64 11.39 5.73 -6.23
N PRO A 65 10.69 6.71 -5.61
CA PRO A 65 9.94 7.72 -6.36
C PRO A 65 10.80 8.59 -7.27
N GLU A 66 12.02 8.93 -6.83
CA GLU A 66 12.92 9.83 -7.55
C GLU A 66 14.00 9.08 -8.37
N ALA A 67 14.04 7.75 -8.28
CA ALA A 67 15.05 6.94 -8.92
C ALA A 67 14.80 6.81 -10.44
N ASP A 68 15.89 6.65 -11.20
CA ASP A 68 15.85 6.17 -12.57
C ASP A 68 15.43 4.69 -12.65
N TYR A 69 15.14 4.19 -13.85
CA TYR A 69 14.67 2.82 -14.03
C TYR A 69 15.69 1.76 -13.56
N ALA A 70 16.98 1.99 -13.78
CA ALA A 70 18.01 1.05 -13.34
C ALA A 70 18.10 0.96 -11.82
N THR A 71 17.93 2.09 -11.12
CA THR A 71 17.88 2.14 -9.65
C THR A 71 16.59 1.53 -9.12
N ARG A 72 15.44 1.79 -9.77
CA ARG A 72 14.15 1.15 -9.41
C ARG A 72 14.21 -0.37 -9.55
N GLU A 73 14.85 -0.88 -10.58
CA GLU A 73 15.05 -2.32 -10.77
C GLU A 73 15.88 -2.93 -9.63
N LYS A 74 16.94 -2.26 -9.19
CA LYS A 74 17.73 -2.70 -8.03
C LYS A 74 16.89 -2.73 -6.76
N ILE A 75 16.11 -1.66 -6.50
CA ILE A 75 15.21 -1.57 -5.34
C ILE A 75 14.18 -2.70 -5.40
N TRP A 76 13.59 -2.95 -6.57
CA TRP A 76 12.65 -4.05 -6.76
C TRP A 76 13.28 -5.42 -6.44
N ASN A 77 14.46 -5.70 -6.99
CA ASN A 77 15.18 -6.94 -6.73
C ASN A 77 15.53 -7.11 -5.24
N GLU A 78 15.90 -6.04 -4.55
CA GLU A 78 16.17 -6.07 -3.11
C GLU A 78 14.93 -6.41 -2.28
N HIS A 79 13.75 -5.90 -2.66
CA HIS A 79 12.48 -6.26 -2.01
C HIS A 79 12.14 -7.74 -2.25
N VAL A 80 12.28 -8.22 -3.50
CA VAL A 80 12.08 -9.64 -3.82
C VAL A 80 13.00 -10.52 -2.97
N HIS A 81 14.29 -10.22 -2.97
CA HIS A 81 15.27 -10.99 -2.20
C HIS A 81 15.03 -10.91 -0.68
N TYR A 82 14.56 -9.76 -0.17
CA TYR A 82 14.22 -9.64 1.23
C TYR A 82 13.04 -10.53 1.60
N VAL A 83 11.91 -10.45 0.87
CA VAL A 83 10.71 -11.22 1.21
C VAL A 83 10.92 -12.72 0.99
N GLN A 84 11.54 -13.11 -0.13
CA GLN A 84 11.91 -14.52 -0.36
C GLN A 84 12.87 -15.03 0.72
N GLY A 85 13.85 -14.23 1.09
CA GLY A 85 14.80 -14.55 2.16
C GLY A 85 14.14 -14.67 3.53
N PHE A 86 13.16 -13.81 3.83
CA PHE A 86 12.38 -13.87 5.06
C PHE A 86 11.58 -15.18 5.16
N LEU A 87 10.88 -15.55 4.09
CA LEU A 87 10.12 -16.80 4.04
C LEU A 87 11.05 -18.03 4.11
N TYR A 88 12.17 -17.98 3.38
CA TYR A 88 13.17 -19.06 3.41
C TYR A 88 13.81 -19.18 4.80
N PHE A 89 14.15 -18.08 5.47
CA PHE A 89 14.67 -18.06 6.84
C PHE A 89 13.68 -18.71 7.81
N LEU A 90 12.42 -18.32 7.79
CA LEU A 90 11.39 -18.88 8.65
C LEU A 90 11.18 -20.39 8.42
N ALA A 91 11.35 -20.85 7.18
CA ALA A 91 11.16 -22.26 6.83
C ALA A 91 12.36 -23.16 7.15
N ASN A 92 13.60 -22.60 7.24
CA ASN A 92 14.80 -23.43 7.21
C ASN A 92 15.84 -23.13 8.30
N ASP A 93 15.85 -21.89 8.86
CA ASP A 93 16.91 -21.51 9.79
C ASP A 93 16.75 -22.18 11.16
N PRO A 94 17.83 -22.75 11.74
CA PRO A 94 17.78 -23.40 13.06
C PRO A 94 17.44 -22.45 14.22
N ALA A 95 17.56 -21.14 14.05
CA ALA A 95 17.11 -20.16 15.03
C ALA A 95 15.59 -19.99 15.11
N VAL A 96 14.85 -20.58 14.15
CA VAL A 96 13.38 -20.56 14.13
C VAL A 96 12.85 -21.73 14.93
N PRO A 97 11.93 -21.54 15.92
CA PRO A 97 11.31 -22.62 16.68
C PRO A 97 10.66 -23.66 15.76
N ASP A 98 10.80 -24.92 16.07
CA ASP A 98 10.32 -26.05 15.26
C ASP A 98 8.87 -25.93 14.87
N ARG A 99 8.02 -25.50 15.80
CA ARG A 99 6.59 -25.30 15.56
C ARG A 99 6.35 -24.31 14.43
N LEU A 100 6.98 -23.13 14.50
CA LEU A 100 6.83 -22.09 13.48
C LEU A 100 7.40 -22.55 12.13
N ARG A 101 8.59 -23.19 12.16
CA ARG A 101 9.25 -23.71 10.97
C ARG A 101 8.38 -24.77 10.26
N ASN A 102 7.76 -25.67 11.02
CA ASN A 102 6.87 -26.69 10.47
C ASN A 102 5.61 -26.06 9.87
N GLU A 103 4.98 -25.10 10.55
CA GLU A 103 3.82 -24.37 10.06
C GLU A 103 4.13 -23.63 8.73
N ILE A 104 5.26 -22.94 8.65
CA ILE A 104 5.70 -22.26 7.41
C ILE A 104 5.96 -23.27 6.27
N ASN A 105 6.46 -24.46 6.58
CA ASN A 105 6.74 -25.50 5.56
C ASN A 105 5.48 -26.18 5.01
N GLU A 106 4.31 -25.92 5.57
CA GLU A 106 3.02 -26.32 4.98
C GLU A 106 2.63 -25.44 3.78
N TRP A 107 3.32 -24.31 3.59
CA TRP A 107 3.04 -23.30 2.57
C TRP A 107 4.13 -23.22 1.52
N GLY A 108 3.74 -22.72 0.33
CA GLY A 108 4.65 -22.48 -0.79
C GLY A 108 4.09 -21.43 -1.73
N LEU A 109 4.81 -21.14 -2.80
CA LEU A 109 4.31 -20.27 -3.86
C LEU A 109 3.19 -20.97 -4.65
N ALA A 110 2.19 -20.19 -5.09
CA ALA A 110 1.08 -20.72 -5.89
C ALA A 110 1.60 -21.16 -7.26
N LYS A 111 1.51 -22.46 -7.55
CA LYS A 111 2.08 -23.07 -8.77
C LYS A 111 1.40 -22.67 -10.07
N ASP A 112 0.22 -22.11 -9.99
CA ASP A 112 -0.64 -21.67 -11.11
C ASP A 112 -0.66 -20.16 -11.31
N GLU A 113 0.07 -19.41 -10.49
CA GLU A 113 0.18 -17.94 -10.59
C GLU A 113 1.61 -17.53 -10.94
N PHE A 114 1.75 -16.42 -11.67
CA PHE A 114 3.04 -15.79 -12.03
C PHE A 114 4.03 -16.80 -12.61
N THR A 115 3.56 -17.68 -13.50
CA THR A 115 4.35 -18.78 -14.06
C THR A 115 5.53 -18.31 -14.92
N ASP A 116 5.44 -17.10 -15.47
CA ASP A 116 6.47 -16.41 -16.26
C ASP A 116 7.55 -15.71 -15.41
N THR A 117 7.31 -15.56 -14.11
CA THR A 117 8.23 -14.92 -13.16
C THR A 117 8.59 -15.83 -11.96
N ASN A 118 8.70 -17.13 -12.19
CA ASN A 118 9.00 -18.13 -11.17
C ASN A 118 8.04 -18.10 -9.98
N HIS A 119 6.75 -17.92 -10.25
CA HIS A 119 5.68 -17.85 -9.26
C HIS A 119 5.77 -16.66 -8.29
N TRP A 120 6.45 -15.56 -8.72
CA TRP A 120 6.60 -14.36 -7.93
C TRP A 120 5.90 -13.17 -8.61
N PRO A 121 5.16 -12.32 -7.86
CA PRO A 121 4.49 -11.16 -8.41
C PRO A 121 5.46 -10.20 -9.11
N HIS A 122 5.06 -9.65 -10.27
CA HIS A 122 5.91 -8.68 -10.99
C HIS A 122 5.82 -7.27 -10.43
N GLN A 123 4.89 -7.01 -9.52
CA GLN A 123 4.66 -5.68 -8.99
C GLN A 123 5.33 -5.47 -7.65
N LEU A 124 6.06 -4.36 -7.50
CA LEU A 124 6.45 -3.84 -6.21
C LEU A 124 5.33 -2.95 -5.66
N TYR A 125 4.87 -3.22 -4.45
CA TYR A 125 3.87 -2.41 -3.78
C TYR A 125 4.52 -1.23 -3.06
N VAL A 126 4.58 -0.07 -3.73
CA VAL A 126 5.21 1.14 -3.18
C VAL A 126 4.26 1.92 -2.25
N ARG A 127 2.98 1.66 -2.25
CA ARG A 127 1.87 2.27 -1.49
C ARG A 127 1.73 3.77 -1.70
N GLU A 128 2.76 4.52 -1.39
CA GLU A 128 2.79 5.97 -1.47
C GLU A 128 4.09 6.41 -2.14
N ALA A 129 3.97 7.19 -3.21
CA ALA A 129 5.08 7.76 -3.94
C ALA A 129 4.84 9.25 -4.12
N ARG A 130 4.85 9.73 -5.36
CA ARG A 130 4.50 11.12 -5.67
C ARG A 130 2.99 11.32 -5.64
N ARG A 131 2.56 12.44 -5.11
CA ARG A 131 1.19 12.93 -5.17
C ARG A 131 1.19 14.33 -5.76
N MET A 132 0.19 14.63 -6.57
CA MET A 132 0.00 15.95 -7.14
C MET A 132 -0.33 16.96 -6.01
N ILE A 133 0.09 18.20 -6.18
CA ILE A 133 -0.41 19.36 -5.43
C ILE A 133 -1.32 20.11 -6.39
N GLY A 134 -2.62 19.77 -6.34
CA GLY A 134 -3.61 20.30 -7.26
C GLY A 134 -4.42 21.47 -6.69
N GLU A 135 -5.56 21.72 -7.31
CA GLU A 135 -6.52 22.77 -6.88
C GLU A 135 -6.98 22.59 -5.43
N ASN A 136 -7.23 21.36 -5.02
CA ASN A 136 -7.64 21.00 -3.67
C ASN A 136 -6.80 19.84 -3.15
N VAL A 137 -6.27 19.99 -1.95
CA VAL A 137 -5.53 18.93 -1.25
C VAL A 137 -6.45 18.30 -0.21
N MET A 138 -6.86 17.06 -0.40
CA MET A 138 -7.57 16.30 0.64
C MET A 138 -6.68 16.13 1.88
N VAL A 139 -7.22 16.45 3.05
CA VAL A 139 -6.48 16.42 4.33
C VAL A 139 -7.17 15.56 5.37
N GLN A 140 -6.49 15.27 6.48
CA GLN A 140 -7.03 14.47 7.58
C GLN A 140 -8.43 14.94 8.05
N ALA A 141 -8.66 16.24 8.11
CA ALA A 141 -9.94 16.78 8.53
C ALA A 141 -11.10 16.45 7.57
N ASP A 142 -10.82 16.18 6.29
CA ASP A 142 -11.84 15.71 5.32
C ASP A 142 -12.32 14.30 5.63
N LEU A 143 -11.48 13.47 6.25
CA LEU A 143 -11.77 12.09 6.60
C LEU A 143 -12.43 11.96 7.99
N GLN A 144 -12.06 12.81 8.93
CA GLN A 144 -12.40 12.65 10.35
C GLN A 144 -13.50 13.62 10.83
N THR A 145 -13.90 14.58 10.00
CA THR A 145 -14.97 15.51 10.31
C THR A 145 -16.09 15.43 9.26
N HIS A 146 -17.30 15.85 9.64
CA HIS A 146 -18.44 15.90 8.72
C HIS A 146 -18.30 17.11 7.77
N ARG A 147 -17.44 16.99 6.76
CA ARG A 147 -17.28 17.98 5.70
C ARG A 147 -18.01 17.53 4.45
N THR A 148 -19.04 18.28 4.07
CA THR A 148 -19.69 18.11 2.77
C THR A 148 -18.86 18.79 1.68
N LYS A 149 -18.88 18.21 0.49
CA LYS A 149 -18.15 18.72 -0.69
C LYS A 149 -19.13 18.92 -1.83
N SER A 150 -19.23 20.18 -2.32
CA SER A 150 -20.10 20.50 -3.46
C SER A 150 -19.68 19.76 -4.74
N ASP A 151 -18.42 19.38 -4.84
CA ASP A 151 -17.82 18.65 -5.96
C ASP A 151 -17.61 17.14 -5.68
N SER A 152 -18.40 16.57 -4.75
CA SER A 152 -18.28 15.15 -4.39
C SER A 152 -18.52 14.22 -5.60
N ILE A 153 -17.63 13.26 -5.80
CA ILE A 153 -17.69 12.22 -6.85
C ILE A 153 -17.94 10.81 -6.32
N GLY A 154 -18.06 10.67 -5.01
CA GLY A 154 -18.26 9.39 -4.33
C GLY A 154 -17.85 9.43 -2.88
N MET A 155 -17.87 8.25 -2.26
CA MET A 155 -17.59 8.09 -0.83
C MET A 155 -16.40 7.18 -0.59
N GLY A 156 -15.57 7.53 0.39
CA GLY A 156 -14.54 6.66 0.96
C GLY A 156 -14.88 6.33 2.41
N SER A 157 -14.40 5.19 2.92
CA SER A 157 -14.64 4.78 4.32
C SER A 157 -13.54 3.87 4.88
N TYR A 158 -12.46 3.67 4.14
CA TYR A 158 -11.33 2.88 4.62
C TYR A 158 -10.58 3.64 5.71
N ASN A 159 -10.10 2.92 6.75
CA ASN A 159 -9.28 3.53 7.79
C ASN A 159 -8.06 4.26 7.21
N SER A 160 -7.60 5.30 7.90
CA SER A 160 -6.25 5.81 7.64
C SER A 160 -5.27 4.70 8.02
N ASP A 161 -4.65 4.08 7.02
CA ASP A 161 -3.80 2.92 7.14
C ASP A 161 -2.48 3.18 6.42
N SER A 162 -1.44 3.40 7.19
CA SER A 162 -0.07 3.47 6.68
C SER A 162 0.78 2.32 7.23
N HIS A 163 1.98 2.18 6.71
CA HIS A 163 2.92 1.15 7.15
C HIS A 163 4.20 1.77 7.70
N HIS A 164 4.99 1.00 8.42
CA HIS A 164 6.27 1.46 8.93
C HIS A 164 7.19 1.94 7.80
N VAL A 165 7.74 3.14 7.95
CA VAL A 165 8.63 3.77 6.97
C VAL A 165 10.09 3.66 7.34
N GLN A 166 10.38 3.46 8.63
CA GLN A 166 11.76 3.32 9.10
C GLN A 166 11.85 2.47 10.37
N ARG A 167 13.08 2.01 10.62
CA ARG A 167 13.45 1.28 11.84
C ARG A 167 14.59 2.00 12.50
N ILE A 168 14.41 2.35 13.77
CA ILE A 168 15.31 3.22 14.52
C ILE A 168 15.91 2.45 15.69
N PRO A 169 17.26 2.39 15.84
CA PRO A 169 17.88 1.96 17.07
C PRO A 169 17.70 3.06 18.15
N THR A 170 17.35 2.66 19.36
CA THR A 170 17.17 3.59 20.47
C THR A 170 18.46 3.69 21.31
N PRO A 171 18.65 4.78 22.08
CA PRO A 171 19.78 4.92 22.99
C PRO A 171 19.90 3.79 24.03
N GLU A 172 18.77 3.17 24.39
CA GLU A 172 18.67 2.06 25.33
C GLU A 172 19.05 0.70 24.70
N GLY A 173 19.48 0.68 23.44
CA GLY A 173 19.90 -0.53 22.73
C GLY A 173 18.74 -1.39 22.22
N THR A 174 17.53 -0.84 22.13
CA THR A 174 16.38 -1.48 21.52
C THR A 174 16.17 -0.99 20.08
N VAL A 175 15.17 -1.53 19.39
CA VAL A 175 14.80 -1.15 18.03
C VAL A 175 13.31 -0.90 17.99
N VAL A 176 12.89 0.23 17.40
CA VAL A 176 11.50 0.57 17.18
C VAL A 176 11.21 0.76 15.70
N ASN A 177 10.04 0.37 15.27
CA ASN A 177 9.52 0.70 13.96
C ASN A 177 8.69 1.99 14.07
N GLU A 178 8.75 2.84 13.05
CA GLU A 178 8.07 4.12 13.01
C GLU A 178 7.34 4.31 11.69
N GLY A 179 6.17 5.00 11.74
CA GLY A 179 5.40 5.43 10.58
C GLY A 179 4.08 4.69 10.38
N ASP A 180 3.82 3.62 11.12
CA ASP A 180 2.52 2.95 11.09
C ASP A 180 1.44 3.83 11.74
N MET A 181 0.30 3.95 11.05
CA MET A 181 -0.86 4.69 11.53
C MET A 181 -2.12 3.91 11.16
N GLN A 182 -2.91 3.58 12.18
CA GLN A 182 -4.17 2.85 12.04
C GLN A 182 -5.28 3.65 12.74
N VAL A 183 -5.96 4.53 11.99
CA VAL A 183 -7.00 5.42 12.54
C VAL A 183 -8.34 5.17 11.85
N PRO A 184 -9.37 4.72 12.58
CA PRO A 184 -10.71 4.56 12.02
C PRO A 184 -11.26 5.87 11.48
N VAL A 185 -11.93 5.78 10.34
CA VAL A 185 -12.65 6.92 9.73
C VAL A 185 -14.11 6.54 9.50
N ARG A 186 -14.99 7.56 9.46
CA ARG A 186 -16.37 7.40 9.01
C ARG A 186 -16.44 7.56 7.49
N PRO A 187 -17.53 7.18 6.83
CA PRO A 187 -17.74 7.53 5.44
C PRO A 187 -17.58 9.02 5.21
N TYR A 188 -16.78 9.39 4.20
CA TYR A 188 -16.46 10.77 3.86
C TYR A 188 -16.56 10.98 2.34
N GLU A 189 -16.84 12.21 1.93
CA GLU A 189 -16.97 12.57 0.52
C GLU A 189 -15.62 12.79 -0.15
N ILE A 190 -15.48 12.29 -1.38
CA ILE A 190 -14.29 12.42 -2.21
C ILE A 190 -14.50 13.59 -3.17
N SER A 191 -13.60 14.58 -3.13
CA SER A 191 -13.65 15.78 -3.96
C SER A 191 -13.16 15.51 -5.38
N TYR A 192 -13.89 15.98 -6.39
CA TYR A 192 -13.46 16.01 -7.78
C TYR A 192 -12.15 16.79 -7.96
N SER A 193 -12.06 17.97 -7.36
CA SER A 193 -10.92 18.86 -7.49
C SER A 193 -9.61 18.30 -6.89
N ALA A 194 -9.67 17.21 -6.13
CA ALA A 194 -8.48 16.50 -5.71
C ALA A 194 -7.73 15.82 -6.88
N MET A 195 -8.39 15.55 -8.01
CA MET A 195 -7.73 14.94 -9.18
C MET A 195 -7.41 15.94 -10.30
N THR A 196 -7.67 17.24 -10.10
CA THR A 196 -7.32 18.29 -11.06
C THR A 196 -6.04 19.02 -10.63
N PRO A 197 -5.08 19.24 -11.54
CA PRO A 197 -3.97 20.16 -11.29
C PRO A 197 -4.51 21.58 -11.17
N LYS A 198 -3.66 22.51 -10.75
CA LYS A 198 -3.98 23.94 -10.82
C LYS A 198 -4.14 24.34 -12.29
N ALA A 199 -5.14 25.20 -12.55
CA ALA A 199 -5.48 25.60 -13.92
C ALA A 199 -4.29 26.27 -14.65
N GLU A 200 -3.48 27.05 -13.94
CA GLU A 200 -2.28 27.68 -14.50
C GLU A 200 -1.15 26.68 -14.86
N GLU A 201 -1.20 25.45 -14.34
CA GLU A 201 -0.19 24.42 -14.62
C GLU A 201 -0.65 23.49 -15.74
N CYS A 202 -1.92 23.06 -15.75
CA CYS A 202 -2.43 22.15 -16.77
C CYS A 202 -3.97 22.15 -16.81
N GLU A 203 -4.56 22.42 -17.97
CA GLU A 203 -6.01 22.53 -18.16
C GLU A 203 -6.69 21.23 -18.61
N ASN A 204 -5.94 20.21 -19.04
CA ASN A 204 -6.44 19.01 -19.70
C ASN A 204 -5.95 17.69 -19.10
N LEU A 205 -5.61 17.69 -17.81
CA LEU A 205 -5.12 16.52 -17.09
C LEU A 205 -6.05 16.18 -15.92
N LEU A 206 -6.34 14.90 -15.77
CA LEU A 206 -7.01 14.32 -14.59
C LEU A 206 -6.12 13.22 -14.00
N VAL A 207 -5.92 13.23 -12.68
CA VAL A 207 -4.96 12.36 -11.98
C VAL A 207 -5.70 11.45 -10.98
N PRO A 208 -6.21 10.29 -11.40
CA PRO A 208 -7.07 9.45 -10.55
C PRO A 208 -6.31 8.58 -9.55
N VAL A 209 -4.99 8.45 -9.65
CA VAL A 209 -4.18 7.61 -8.74
C VAL A 209 -3.26 8.47 -7.87
N CYS A 210 -2.42 9.30 -8.49
CA CYS A 210 -1.50 10.19 -7.77
C CYS A 210 -2.17 11.55 -7.47
N PHE A 211 -3.44 11.53 -7.08
CA PHE A 211 -4.24 12.73 -6.81
C PHE A 211 -3.73 13.54 -5.63
N SER A 212 -4.29 14.71 -5.44
CA SER A 212 -3.88 15.69 -4.45
C SER A 212 -4.42 15.36 -3.06
N ALA A 213 -3.56 14.84 -2.21
CA ALA A 213 -3.88 14.50 -0.82
C ALA A 213 -2.65 14.57 0.08
N SER A 214 -2.85 14.92 1.34
CA SER A 214 -1.82 14.75 2.37
C SER A 214 -1.52 13.26 2.61
N HIS A 215 -0.39 12.94 3.22
CA HIS A 215 -0.06 11.56 3.59
C HIS A 215 -1.18 10.88 4.39
N VAL A 216 -1.73 11.56 5.40
CA VAL A 216 -2.81 11.03 6.24
C VAL A 216 -4.09 10.78 5.45
N ALA A 217 -4.48 11.70 4.56
CA ALA A 217 -5.67 11.50 3.73
C ALA A 217 -5.44 10.39 2.70
N TYR A 218 -4.27 10.36 2.09
CA TYR A 218 -3.92 9.37 1.09
C TYR A 218 -3.91 7.94 1.66
N SER A 219 -3.52 7.75 2.93
CA SER A 219 -3.51 6.44 3.58
C SER A 219 -4.88 5.76 3.66
N SER A 220 -5.97 6.53 3.53
CA SER A 220 -7.34 6.03 3.38
C SER A 220 -7.79 5.97 1.91
N LEU A 221 -7.45 7.01 1.14
CA LEU A 221 -7.92 7.19 -0.24
C LEU A 221 -7.21 6.29 -1.27
N ARG A 222 -6.06 5.74 -0.94
CA ARG A 222 -5.20 4.93 -1.83
C ARG A 222 -5.68 3.51 -2.10
N MET A 223 -6.85 3.14 -1.63
CA MET A 223 -7.42 1.82 -1.87
C MET A 223 -7.99 1.71 -3.29
N GLU A 224 -7.93 0.53 -3.86
CA GLU A 224 -8.36 0.26 -5.24
C GLU A 224 -9.81 0.68 -5.52
N PRO A 225 -10.80 0.45 -4.61
CA PRO A 225 -12.16 0.95 -4.84
C PRO A 225 -12.24 2.46 -5.01
N GLN A 226 -11.45 3.24 -4.25
CA GLN A 226 -11.40 4.69 -4.40
C GLN A 226 -10.74 5.10 -5.73
N TYR A 227 -9.71 4.39 -6.19
CA TYR A 227 -9.13 4.62 -7.52
C TYR A 227 -10.14 4.35 -8.63
N MET A 228 -11.02 3.36 -8.48
CA MET A 228 -12.10 3.09 -9.43
C MET A 228 -13.13 4.23 -9.44
N ILE A 229 -13.48 4.80 -8.27
CA ILE A 229 -14.34 5.99 -8.15
C ILE A 229 -13.71 7.17 -8.90
N PHE A 230 -12.46 7.49 -8.62
CA PHE A 230 -11.73 8.54 -9.32
C PHE A 230 -11.66 8.28 -10.83
N GLY A 231 -11.32 7.06 -11.24
CA GLY A 231 -11.21 6.70 -12.67
C GLY A 231 -12.53 6.82 -13.42
N HIS A 232 -13.63 6.37 -12.83
CA HIS A 232 -14.97 6.51 -13.41
C HIS A 232 -15.35 7.99 -13.57
N ALA A 233 -15.20 8.78 -12.51
CA ALA A 233 -15.48 10.20 -12.56
C ALA A 233 -14.56 10.94 -13.55
N ALA A 234 -13.26 10.58 -13.61
CA ALA A 234 -12.32 11.15 -14.57
C ALA A 234 -12.74 10.91 -16.03
N GLY A 235 -13.19 9.69 -16.35
CA GLY A 235 -13.66 9.36 -17.70
C GLY A 235 -14.87 10.20 -18.11
N LEU A 236 -15.86 10.34 -17.24
CA LEU A 236 -17.05 11.17 -17.49
C LEU A 236 -16.72 12.65 -17.57
N ALA A 237 -15.83 13.13 -16.70
CA ALA A 237 -15.38 14.51 -16.66
C ALA A 237 -14.59 14.89 -17.92
N ALA A 238 -13.67 14.03 -18.36
CA ALA A 238 -12.92 14.23 -19.60
C ALA A 238 -13.84 14.32 -20.83
N ALA A 239 -14.82 13.41 -20.94
CA ALA A 239 -15.82 13.46 -22.00
C ALA A 239 -16.65 14.75 -21.97
N GLN A 240 -17.02 15.22 -20.77
CA GLN A 240 -17.74 16.48 -20.59
C GLN A 240 -16.89 17.70 -20.96
N ALA A 241 -15.64 17.76 -20.54
CA ALA A 241 -14.70 18.84 -20.87
C ALA A 241 -14.51 18.96 -22.36
N ILE A 242 -14.28 17.83 -23.06
CA ILE A 242 -14.14 17.79 -24.52
C ILE A 242 -15.43 18.30 -25.20
N HIS A 243 -16.59 17.81 -24.78
CA HIS A 243 -17.88 18.14 -25.38
C HIS A 243 -18.26 19.62 -25.21
N SER A 244 -17.89 20.20 -24.06
CA SER A 244 -18.19 21.59 -23.71
C SER A 244 -17.07 22.56 -24.10
N HIS A 245 -15.94 22.07 -24.60
CA HIS A 245 -14.74 22.86 -24.93
C HIS A 245 -14.23 23.71 -23.77
N VAL A 246 -14.18 23.14 -22.57
CA VAL A 246 -13.72 23.81 -21.34
C VAL A 246 -12.58 23.03 -20.68
N PRO A 247 -11.72 23.70 -19.89
CA PRO A 247 -10.76 23.04 -19.01
C PRO A 247 -11.43 22.06 -18.04
N VAL A 248 -10.68 21.05 -17.61
CA VAL A 248 -11.22 20.05 -16.66
C VAL A 248 -11.62 20.66 -15.32
N GLN A 249 -11.05 21.80 -14.96
CA GLN A 249 -11.42 22.57 -13.76
C GLN A 249 -12.75 23.32 -13.90
N GLN A 250 -13.27 23.50 -15.11
CA GLN A 250 -14.47 24.29 -15.41
C GLN A 250 -15.66 23.46 -15.87
N ILE A 251 -15.65 22.17 -15.69
CA ILE A 251 -16.78 21.31 -16.03
C ILE A 251 -17.98 21.58 -15.11
N ASP A 252 -19.15 21.27 -15.59
CA ASP A 252 -20.40 21.34 -14.82
C ASP A 252 -20.45 20.17 -13.82
N ILE A 253 -20.10 20.42 -12.57
CA ILE A 253 -20.08 19.43 -11.48
C ILE A 253 -21.46 18.82 -11.21
N PRO A 254 -22.57 19.59 -11.08
CA PRO A 254 -23.90 19.03 -10.99
C PRO A 254 -24.22 18.00 -12.07
N LYS A 255 -23.88 18.29 -13.32
CA LYS A 255 -24.10 17.39 -14.46
C LYS A 255 -23.23 16.13 -14.39
N LEU A 256 -22.00 16.25 -13.91
CA LEU A 256 -21.14 15.10 -13.62
C LEU A 256 -21.79 14.20 -12.55
N GLN A 257 -22.22 14.79 -11.45
CA GLN A 257 -22.87 14.09 -10.33
C GLN A 257 -24.16 13.40 -10.76
N GLU A 258 -24.97 14.05 -11.60
CA GLU A 258 -26.18 13.43 -12.21
C GLU A 258 -25.83 12.18 -12.99
N LYS A 259 -24.81 12.24 -13.85
CA LYS A 259 -24.35 11.08 -14.63
C LYS A 259 -23.84 9.95 -13.76
N LEU A 260 -23.05 10.27 -12.72
CA LEU A 260 -22.54 9.28 -11.76
C LEU A 260 -23.70 8.55 -11.07
N ARG A 261 -24.72 9.28 -10.59
CA ARG A 261 -25.93 8.70 -9.98
C ARG A 261 -26.70 7.83 -10.99
N ALA A 262 -26.88 8.29 -12.22
CA ALA A 262 -27.58 7.53 -13.27
C ALA A 262 -26.89 6.21 -13.62
N GLN A 263 -25.58 6.11 -13.34
CA GLN A 263 -24.78 4.91 -13.54
C GLN A 263 -24.56 4.09 -12.26
N ASN A 264 -25.25 4.44 -11.17
CA ASN A 264 -25.08 3.82 -9.84
C ASN A 264 -23.62 3.81 -9.35
N ALA A 265 -22.88 4.84 -9.67
CA ALA A 265 -21.47 4.98 -9.29
C ALA A 265 -21.29 5.72 -7.94
N VAL A 266 -22.37 6.30 -7.40
CA VAL A 266 -22.45 7.01 -6.12
C VAL A 266 -23.78 6.71 -5.45
#